data_39cdd8c05070ff81b0d8c9f7472fc5cf
#
_entry.id   39cdd8c05070ff81b0d8c9f7472fc5cf
#
_cell.length_a   1.000
_cell.length_b   1.000
_cell.length_c   1.000
_cell.angle_alpha   90.00
_cell.angle_beta   90.00
_cell.angle_gamma   90.00
#
_symmetry.space_group_name_H-M   'P 1'
#
loop_
_entity.id
_entity.type
_entity.pdbx_description
1 polymer ?
#
loop_
_entity_poly.entity_id
_entity_poly.type
_entity_poly.pdbx_seq_one_letter_code
_entity_poly.pdbx_strand_id
1 'polypeptide(L)'
;MKELICLGIEGTAHTFGASIITSKGDILSDVRDMYTTKKGGIIPQDAAKHHKEISNSVIEKSFKEANKNFDDINLISFSRAPGLAPCLLATKDVAIRL
;
A
#
# COMPACT_ATOMS: atom_id res chain seq x y z
N MET A 1 -9.16 -6.07 -26.00
CA MET A 1 -8.73 -6.73 -24.74
C MET A 1 -9.26 -5.93 -23.55
N LYS A 2 -9.82 -6.61 -22.58
CA LYS A 2 -10.39 -5.93 -21.41
C LYS A 2 -9.28 -5.34 -20.54
N GLU A 3 -9.47 -4.09 -20.11
CA GLU A 3 -8.54 -3.44 -19.21
C GLU A 3 -8.56 -4.10 -17.83
N LEU A 4 -7.39 -4.43 -17.31
CA LEU A 4 -7.24 -4.96 -15.96
C LEU A 4 -6.84 -3.84 -15.00
N ILE A 5 -7.32 -3.93 -13.77
CA ILE A 5 -7.06 -2.93 -12.74
C ILE A 5 -6.35 -3.62 -11.57
N CYS A 6 -5.21 -3.06 -11.18
CA CYS A 6 -4.36 -3.61 -10.13
C CYS A 6 -4.28 -2.64 -8.95
N LEU A 7 -4.46 -3.17 -7.74
CA LEU A 7 -4.14 -2.47 -6.49
C LEU A 7 -2.76 -2.89 -6.06
N GLY A 8 -1.83 -1.94 -6.00
CA GLY A 8 -0.47 -2.18 -5.53
C GLY A 8 -0.28 -1.64 -4.13
N ILE A 9 0.36 -2.42 -3.26
CA ILE A 9 0.62 -2.05 -1.87
C ILE A 9 2.11 -2.09 -1.62
N GLU A 10 2.65 -1.01 -1.04
CA GLU A 10 4.06 -0.90 -0.72
C GLU A 10 4.20 -0.50 0.74
N GLY A 11 5.09 -1.15 1.48
CA GLY A 11 5.34 -0.87 2.88
C GLY A 11 6.67 -1.46 3.33
N THR A 12 7.70 -1.27 2.51
CA THR A 12 9.01 -1.92 2.72
C THR A 12 9.82 -1.27 3.81
N ALA A 13 9.57 0.00 4.12
CA ALA A 13 10.31 0.75 5.14
C ALA A 13 9.39 1.72 5.88
N HIS A 14 9.65 3.02 5.80
CA HIS A 14 8.93 4.03 6.58
C HIS A 14 7.65 4.55 5.93
N THR A 15 7.44 4.30 4.65
CA THR A 15 6.26 4.76 3.93
C THR A 15 5.33 3.58 3.61
N PHE A 16 4.04 3.75 3.90
CA PHE A 16 3.02 2.83 3.43
C PHE A 16 2.28 3.49 2.26
N GLY A 17 2.12 2.77 1.16
CA GLY A 17 1.47 3.30 -0.02
C GLY A 17 0.50 2.31 -0.65
N ALA A 18 -0.53 2.86 -1.30
CA ALA A 18 -1.46 2.09 -2.11
C ALA A 18 -1.71 2.85 -3.41
N SER A 19 -1.59 2.15 -4.52
CA SER A 19 -1.76 2.71 -5.86
C SER A 19 -2.72 1.86 -6.66
N ILE A 20 -3.51 2.50 -7.51
CA ILE A 20 -4.38 1.78 -8.44
C ILE A 20 -3.94 2.14 -9.85
N ILE A 21 -3.58 1.11 -10.61
CA ILE A 21 -3.07 1.27 -11.97
C ILE A 21 -3.85 0.38 -12.92
N THR A 22 -3.78 0.70 -14.21
CA THR A 22 -4.43 -0.09 -15.25
C THR A 22 -3.38 -0.85 -16.08
N SER A 23 -3.83 -1.90 -16.75
CA SER A 23 -2.98 -2.67 -17.67
C SER A 23 -2.49 -1.84 -18.86
N LYS A 24 -3.08 -0.67 -19.10
CA LYS A 24 -2.64 0.27 -20.13
C LYS A 24 -1.54 1.22 -19.65
N GLY A 25 -1.16 1.14 -18.37
CA GLY A 25 -0.12 1.99 -17.81
C GLY A 25 -0.61 3.28 -17.17
N ASP A 26 -1.92 3.46 -17.02
CA ASP A 26 -2.47 4.64 -16.37
C ASP A 26 -2.41 4.50 -14.85
N ILE A 27 -1.94 5.54 -14.16
CA ILE A 27 -1.96 5.60 -12.69
C ILE A 27 -3.22 6.33 -12.29
N LEU A 28 -4.18 5.61 -11.71
CA LEU A 28 -5.47 6.17 -11.30
C LEU A 28 -5.40 6.81 -9.92
N SER A 29 -4.56 6.29 -9.04
CA SER A 29 -4.30 6.88 -7.73
C SER A 29 -2.94 6.42 -7.22
N ASP A 30 -2.36 7.23 -6.31
CA ASP A 30 -1.10 6.92 -5.65
C ASP A 30 -1.13 7.65 -4.30
N VAL A 31 -1.42 6.92 -3.23
CA VAL A 31 -1.60 7.47 -1.89
C VAL A 31 -0.54 6.91 -0.97
N ARG A 32 0.12 7.77 -0.20
CA ARG A 32 1.20 7.39 0.70
C ARG A 32 1.02 8.02 2.07
N ASP A 33 1.48 7.31 3.10
CA ASP A 33 1.56 7.83 4.47
C ASP A 33 2.89 7.42 5.06
N MET A 34 3.69 8.41 5.48
CA MET A 34 5.04 8.18 5.97
C MET A 34 5.05 8.13 7.49
N TYR A 35 5.67 7.08 8.03
CA TYR A 35 6.00 7.04 9.45
C TYR A 35 7.10 8.06 9.74
N THR A 36 6.88 8.91 10.72
CA THR A 36 7.86 9.89 11.16
C THR A 36 8.04 9.80 12.68
N THR A 37 9.22 10.19 13.15
CA THR A 37 9.52 10.23 14.59
C THR A 37 10.24 11.53 14.92
N LYS A 38 9.94 12.08 16.10
CA LYS A 38 10.56 13.33 16.57
C LYS A 38 12.03 13.18 16.85
N LYS A 39 12.49 11.97 17.08
CA LYS A 39 13.91 11.70 17.42
C LYS A 39 14.76 11.39 16.19
N GLY A 40 14.15 11.33 15.02
CA GLY A 40 14.84 10.88 13.80
C GLY A 40 15.06 9.36 13.81
N GLY A 41 15.44 8.82 12.66
CA GLY A 41 15.66 7.39 12.50
C GLY A 41 14.35 6.59 12.43
N ILE A 42 14.48 5.30 12.12
CA ILE A 42 13.34 4.38 11.96
C ILE A 42 13.50 3.24 12.95
N ILE A 43 12.46 3.01 13.76
CA ILE A 43 12.36 1.81 14.59
C ILE A 43 11.48 0.83 13.79
N PRO A 44 12.02 -0.30 13.29
CA PRO A 44 11.27 -1.16 12.36
C PRO A 44 9.92 -1.64 12.88
N GLN A 45 9.80 -2.01 14.15
CA GLN A 45 8.53 -2.45 14.73
C GLN A 45 7.51 -1.31 14.79
N ASP A 46 7.94 -0.09 15.07
CA ASP A 46 7.06 1.08 15.11
C ASP A 46 6.57 1.46 13.72
N ALA A 47 7.45 1.35 12.71
CA ALA A 47 7.06 1.56 11.33
C ALA A 47 6.05 0.50 10.88
N ALA A 48 6.24 -0.76 11.25
CA ALA A 48 5.29 -1.83 10.94
C ALA A 48 3.93 -1.59 11.59
N LYS A 49 3.91 -1.12 12.84
CA LYS A 49 2.69 -0.76 13.55
C LYS A 49 1.96 0.37 12.86
N HIS A 50 2.70 1.40 12.43
CA HIS A 50 2.16 2.51 11.64
C HIS A 50 1.45 1.97 10.40
N HIS A 51 2.10 1.09 9.64
CA HIS A 51 1.53 0.55 8.41
C HIS A 51 0.22 -0.19 8.66
N LYS A 52 0.15 -0.99 9.73
CA LYS A 52 -1.07 -1.70 10.08
C LYS A 52 -2.20 -0.76 10.50
N GLU A 53 -1.88 0.29 11.24
CA GLU A 53 -2.87 1.24 11.75
C GLU A 53 -3.46 2.11 10.64
N ILE A 54 -2.65 2.53 9.66
CA ILE A 54 -3.12 3.46 8.61
C ILE A 54 -3.52 2.77 7.32
N SER A 55 -3.31 1.46 7.20
CA SER A 55 -3.51 0.76 5.93
C SER A 55 -4.92 0.94 5.38
N ASN A 56 -5.95 0.77 6.21
CA ASN A 56 -7.34 0.91 5.75
C ASN A 56 -7.62 2.31 5.20
N SER A 57 -7.18 3.36 5.88
CA SER A 57 -7.43 4.73 5.44
C SER A 57 -6.67 5.06 4.15
N VAL A 58 -5.44 4.58 4.00
CA VAL A 58 -4.66 4.77 2.77
C VAL A 58 -5.32 4.05 1.60
N ILE A 59 -5.75 2.81 1.81
CA ILE A 59 -6.42 2.03 0.77
C ILE A 59 -7.76 2.66 0.37
N GLU A 60 -8.58 3.06 1.35
CA GLU A 60 -9.83 3.74 1.06
C GLU A 60 -9.62 5.03 0.26
N LYS A 61 -8.62 5.81 0.63
CA LYS A 61 -8.30 7.03 -0.09
C LYS A 61 -7.85 6.74 -1.53
N SER A 62 -7.08 5.66 -1.73
CA SER A 62 -6.65 5.27 -3.08
C SER A 62 -7.83 4.90 -3.96
N PHE A 63 -8.83 4.18 -3.42
CA PHE A 63 -10.06 3.87 -4.15
C PHE A 63 -10.86 5.12 -4.48
N LYS A 64 -10.99 6.02 -3.52
CA LYS A 64 -11.72 7.27 -3.70
C LYS A 64 -11.10 8.14 -4.78
N GLU A 65 -9.78 8.30 -4.76
CA GLU A 65 -9.06 9.08 -5.77
C GLU A 65 -9.15 8.46 -7.17
N ALA A 66 -9.14 7.12 -7.24
CA ALA A 66 -9.26 6.41 -8.50
C ALA A 66 -10.70 6.31 -9.00
N ASN A 67 -11.67 6.66 -8.16
CA ASN A 67 -13.10 6.48 -8.44
C ASN A 67 -13.42 5.02 -8.80
N LYS A 68 -12.89 4.08 -8.00
CA LYS A 68 -13.06 2.64 -8.18
C LYS A 68 -13.55 2.00 -6.89
N ASN A 69 -14.18 0.85 -7.03
CA ASN A 69 -14.60 -0.01 -5.92
C ASN A 69 -13.70 -1.24 -5.85
N PHE A 70 -13.72 -1.93 -4.73
CA PHE A 70 -12.97 -3.17 -4.58
C PHE A 70 -13.33 -4.20 -5.65
N ASP A 71 -14.60 -4.25 -6.06
CA ASP A 71 -15.07 -5.16 -7.09
C ASP A 71 -14.46 -4.90 -8.48
N ASP A 72 -13.93 -3.69 -8.70
CA ASP A 72 -13.24 -3.35 -9.94
C ASP A 72 -11.83 -3.92 -10.03
N ILE A 73 -11.26 -4.36 -8.92
CA ILE A 73 -9.87 -4.80 -8.84
C ILE A 73 -9.73 -6.24 -9.32
N ASN A 74 -8.82 -6.45 -10.28
CA ASN A 74 -8.53 -7.76 -10.85
C ASN A 74 -7.32 -8.43 -10.22
N LEU A 75 -6.38 -7.63 -9.66
CA LEU A 75 -5.13 -8.13 -9.12
C LEU A 75 -4.69 -7.26 -7.96
N ILE A 76 -4.20 -7.91 -6.90
CA ILE A 76 -3.56 -7.23 -5.77
C ILE A 76 -2.10 -7.67 -5.74
N SER A 77 -1.20 -6.69 -5.75
CA SER A 77 0.23 -6.94 -5.64
C SER A 77 0.80 -6.18 -4.45
N PHE A 78 1.91 -6.66 -3.91
CA PHE A 78 2.58 -5.98 -2.82
C PHE A 78 4.10 -6.11 -2.94
N SER A 79 4.81 -5.12 -2.38
CA SER A 79 6.27 -5.14 -2.35
C SER A 79 6.75 -6.17 -1.34
N ARG A 80 7.52 -7.14 -1.81
CA ARG A 80 8.00 -8.25 -0.99
C ARG A 80 9.40 -8.01 -0.42
N ALA A 81 10.26 -7.34 -1.19
CA ALA A 81 11.66 -7.09 -0.85
C ALA A 81 12.27 -6.11 -1.87
N PRO A 82 13.38 -5.43 -1.56
CA PRO A 82 14.04 -5.35 -0.24
C PRO A 82 13.31 -4.42 0.73
N GLY A 83 13.63 -4.52 2.02
CA GLY A 83 13.07 -3.63 3.03
C GLY A 83 13.26 -4.14 4.45
N LEU A 84 12.64 -3.44 5.41
CA LEU A 84 12.67 -3.81 6.81
C LEU A 84 11.73 -4.98 7.07
N ALA A 85 12.22 -6.06 7.66
CA ALA A 85 11.44 -7.29 7.83
C ALA A 85 10.08 -7.08 8.52
N PRO A 86 9.96 -6.35 9.65
CA PRO A 86 8.64 -6.10 10.25
C PRO A 86 7.67 -5.38 9.32
N CYS A 87 8.16 -4.41 8.53
CA CYS A 87 7.34 -3.68 7.58
C CYS A 87 6.88 -4.57 6.42
N LEU A 88 7.78 -5.41 5.91
CA LEU A 88 7.45 -6.36 4.85
C LEU A 88 6.37 -7.35 5.29
N LEU A 89 6.46 -7.86 6.52
CA LEU A 89 5.47 -8.78 7.06
C LEU A 89 4.12 -8.08 7.28
N ALA A 90 4.11 -6.84 7.78
CA ALA A 90 2.90 -6.07 7.95
C ALA A 90 2.21 -5.82 6.61
N THR A 91 2.96 -5.46 5.58
CA THR A 91 2.44 -5.20 4.24
C THR A 91 1.86 -6.47 3.62
N LYS A 92 2.55 -7.61 3.78
CA LYS A 92 2.05 -8.90 3.33
C LYS A 92 0.72 -9.24 4.02
N ASP A 93 0.62 -9.03 5.33
CA ASP A 93 -0.61 -9.31 6.09
C ASP A 93 -1.77 -8.45 5.60
N VAL A 94 -1.53 -7.17 5.32
CA VAL A 94 -2.55 -6.27 4.76
C VAL A 94 -3.02 -6.79 3.40
N ALA A 95 -2.10 -7.14 2.51
CA ALA A 95 -2.43 -7.61 1.17
C ALA A 95 -3.25 -8.91 1.21
N ILE A 96 -2.89 -9.84 2.09
CA ILE A 96 -3.57 -11.14 2.21
C ILE A 96 -5.00 -10.98 2.73
N ARG A 97 -5.23 -10.02 3.64
CA ARG A 97 -6.57 -9.78 4.21
C ARG A 97 -7.54 -9.09 3.25
N LEU A 98 -7.03 -8.57 2.16
CA LEU A 98 -7.87 -8.00 1.10
C LEU A 98 -8.41 -9.13 0.21
#